data_cf15525b8951b235395b817e95d252d7
#
_entry.id   cf15525b8951b235395b817e95d252d7
#
_cell.length_a   1.000
_cell.length_b   1.000
_cell.length_c   1.000
_cell.angle_alpha   90.00
_cell.angle_beta   90.00
_cell.angle_gamma   90.00
#
_symmetry.space_group_name_H-M   'P 1'
#
loop_
_entity.id
_entity.type
_entity.pdbx_description
1 polymer ?
#
loop_
_entity_poly.entity_id
_entity_poly.type
_entity_poly.pdbx_seq_one_letter_code
_entity_poly.pdbx_strand_id
1 'polypeptide(L)'
;LFISRKTKTPSKQKTKDEQLKEQILDLRKKHRNYGTDRLALALNRPESVIHRVVKKYNLQIRRKRNQPFKSEDQGFKASPIANLTKNLISISPNLVWASDFTYLSFQNKTYYLATFIDIFSRKIVGWNFSDTHDAELILEALRKAIKSENKVPDICHSDQGSEYRSGIYQEVLESYGIKQSMSPKASPWRNGFQESFYAGFKADLGDENRFNCLGELIEAIAHTLYSYNTERIHSVLKTSPNKFLEKYFIQKNQEKKPVLAKIINFQKVVP
;
A
#
# COMPACT_ATOMS: atom_id res chain seq x y z
N LEU A 1 51.32 17.78 37.28
CA LEU A 1 50.14 17.07 37.71
C LEU A 1 49.18 16.88 36.52
N PHE A 2 49.28 15.72 35.85
CA PHE A 2 48.34 15.33 34.79
C PHE A 2 47.08 14.77 35.44
N ILE A 3 45.96 15.52 35.35
CA ILE A 3 44.65 15.02 35.78
C ILE A 3 44.12 14.14 34.66
N SER A 4 44.21 12.83 34.85
CA SER A 4 43.55 11.80 34.00
C SER A 4 42.05 11.99 34.09
N ARG A 5 41.39 12.50 33.01
CA ARG A 5 39.93 12.50 32.88
C ARG A 5 39.47 11.04 32.72
N LYS A 6 38.95 10.48 33.79
CA LYS A 6 38.23 9.19 33.73
C LYS A 6 37.08 9.29 32.75
N THR A 7 37.19 8.67 31.59
CA THR A 7 36.07 8.48 30.64
C THR A 7 35.00 7.67 31.35
N LYS A 8 33.87 8.30 31.68
CA LYS A 8 32.71 7.62 32.29
C LYS A 8 32.17 6.56 31.34
N THR A 9 32.19 5.32 31.77
CA THR A 9 31.53 4.20 31.04
C THR A 9 30.07 4.57 30.78
N PRO A 10 29.55 4.42 29.57
CA PRO A 10 28.15 4.75 29.26
C PRO A 10 27.21 3.90 30.12
N SER A 11 26.13 4.51 30.63
CA SER A 11 25.13 3.76 31.40
C SER A 11 24.49 2.65 30.53
N LYS A 12 24.10 1.53 31.13
CA LYS A 12 23.42 0.41 30.43
C LYS A 12 22.21 0.88 29.58
N GLN A 13 21.52 1.92 30.01
CA GLN A 13 20.40 2.52 29.27
C GLN A 13 20.87 3.29 28.05
N LYS A 14 22.01 3.99 28.10
CA LYS A 14 22.57 4.72 26.97
C LYS A 14 22.96 3.76 25.84
N THR A 15 23.60 2.65 26.18
CA THR A 15 23.98 1.60 25.23
C THR A 15 22.76 0.96 24.56
N LYS A 16 21.68 0.68 25.31
CA LYS A 16 20.41 0.15 24.77
C LYS A 16 19.74 1.14 23.81
N ASP A 17 19.76 2.44 24.15
CA ASP A 17 19.18 3.47 23.29
C ASP A 17 20.00 3.62 21.99
N GLU A 18 21.32 3.49 22.02
CA GLU A 18 22.19 3.53 20.84
C GLU A 18 21.93 2.33 19.93
N GLN A 19 21.83 1.14 20.45
CA GLN A 19 21.45 -0.05 19.68
C GLN A 19 20.07 0.10 19.04
N LEU A 20 19.10 0.62 19.77
CA LEU A 20 17.75 0.85 19.23
C LEU A 20 17.74 1.93 18.13
N LYS A 21 18.58 2.98 18.27
CA LYS A 21 18.77 3.99 17.24
C LYS A 21 19.26 3.36 15.93
N GLU A 22 20.26 2.47 16.00
CA GLU A 22 20.80 1.78 14.82
C GLU A 22 19.73 0.92 14.15
N GLN A 23 18.97 0.13 14.93
CA GLN A 23 17.84 -0.66 14.40
C GLN A 23 16.79 0.21 13.71
N ILE A 24 16.47 1.38 14.26
CA ILE A 24 15.55 2.34 13.64
C ILE A 24 16.10 2.86 12.32
N LEU A 25 17.39 3.21 12.28
CA LEU A 25 18.05 3.71 11.05
C LEU A 25 18.09 2.64 9.96
N ASP A 26 18.38 1.38 10.30
CA ASP A 26 18.39 0.28 9.36
C ASP A 26 17.00 -0.01 8.77
N LEU A 27 15.96 -0.01 9.60
CA LEU A 27 14.59 -0.12 9.10
C LEU A 27 14.21 1.02 8.16
N ARG A 28 14.69 2.22 8.43
CA ARG A 28 14.41 3.38 7.58
C ARG A 28 15.23 3.44 6.30
N LYS A 29 16.28 2.65 6.14
CA LYS A 29 16.93 2.46 4.83
C LYS A 29 15.97 1.81 3.84
N LYS A 30 15.14 0.84 4.32
CA LYS A 30 14.13 0.14 3.51
C LYS A 30 12.79 0.89 3.44
N HIS A 31 12.33 1.42 4.57
CA HIS A 31 11.01 2.04 4.75
C HIS A 31 11.17 3.46 5.30
N ARG A 32 11.56 4.38 4.43
CA ARG A 32 12.02 5.74 4.80
C ARG A 32 11.03 6.54 5.63
N ASN A 33 9.73 6.33 5.46
CA ASN A 33 8.70 7.08 6.17
C ASN A 33 7.97 6.31 7.27
N TYR A 34 8.63 5.29 7.89
CA TYR A 34 8.10 4.65 9.09
C TYR A 34 8.04 5.65 10.26
N GLY A 35 6.82 5.94 10.73
CA GLY A 35 6.56 6.65 11.98
C GLY A 35 6.80 5.77 13.21
N THR A 36 6.62 6.34 14.40
CA THR A 36 6.84 5.64 15.68
C THR A 36 5.96 4.41 15.84
N ASP A 37 4.72 4.47 15.35
CA ASP A 37 3.75 3.38 15.34
C ASP A 37 4.24 2.14 14.58
N ARG A 38 4.72 2.33 13.35
CA ARG A 38 5.24 1.23 12.51
C ARG A 38 6.61 0.72 12.97
N LEU A 39 7.46 1.61 13.49
CA LEU A 39 8.73 1.21 14.10
C LEU A 39 8.50 0.36 15.36
N ALA A 40 7.50 0.70 16.18
CA ALA A 40 7.13 -0.06 17.37
C ALA A 40 6.69 -1.50 17.01
N LEU A 41 5.85 -1.62 15.99
CA LEU A 41 5.42 -2.92 15.47
C LEU A 41 6.58 -3.72 14.88
N ALA A 42 7.43 -3.08 14.07
CA ALA A 42 8.55 -3.75 13.40
C ALA A 42 9.61 -4.26 14.37
N LEU A 43 9.90 -3.50 15.43
CA LEU A 43 10.91 -3.82 16.43
C LEU A 43 10.36 -4.57 17.63
N ASN A 44 9.05 -4.83 17.66
CA ASN A 44 8.35 -5.43 18.81
C ASN A 44 8.70 -4.70 20.12
N ARG A 45 8.54 -3.37 20.13
CA ARG A 45 8.82 -2.48 21.27
C ARG A 45 7.63 -1.57 21.55
N PRO A 46 7.41 -1.16 22.81
CA PRO A 46 6.39 -0.17 23.13
C PRO A 46 6.63 1.15 22.35
N GLU A 47 5.57 1.75 21.85
CA GLU A 47 5.67 3.00 21.07
C GLU A 47 6.29 4.14 21.88
N SER A 48 6.04 4.21 23.18
CA SER A 48 6.64 5.18 24.09
C SER A 48 8.17 5.11 24.13
N VAL A 49 8.74 3.90 24.06
CA VAL A 49 10.19 3.67 24.00
C VAL A 49 10.76 4.16 22.67
N ILE A 50 10.08 3.81 21.57
CA ILE A 50 10.48 4.28 20.22
C ILE A 50 10.40 5.80 20.14
N HIS A 51 9.29 6.41 20.60
CA HIS A 51 9.12 7.86 20.61
C HIS A 51 10.23 8.56 21.39
N ARG A 52 10.59 8.05 22.57
CA ARG A 52 11.69 8.58 23.38
C ARG A 52 13.02 8.57 22.64
N VAL A 53 13.39 7.46 22.00
CA VAL A 53 14.65 7.31 21.24
C VAL A 53 14.65 8.20 20.00
N VAL A 54 13.54 8.21 19.25
CA VAL A 54 13.37 9.08 18.07
C VAL A 54 13.53 10.56 18.45
N LYS A 55 12.95 10.98 19.59
CA LYS A 55 13.09 12.35 20.10
C LYS A 55 14.52 12.64 20.56
N LYS A 56 15.13 11.74 21.33
CA LYS A 56 16.49 11.89 21.90
C LYS A 56 17.57 12.06 20.84
N TYR A 57 17.44 11.35 19.70
CA TYR A 57 18.45 11.37 18.62
C TYR A 57 18.03 12.20 17.41
N ASN A 58 16.97 13.03 17.52
CA ASN A 58 16.48 13.90 16.44
C ASN A 58 16.14 13.14 15.15
N LEU A 59 15.53 11.95 15.29
CA LEU A 59 15.16 11.09 14.17
C LEU A 59 13.71 11.32 13.69
N GLN A 60 13.09 12.47 13.99
CA GLN A 60 11.72 12.75 13.54
C GLN A 60 11.67 12.88 12.01
N ILE A 61 10.65 12.27 11.41
CA ILE A 61 10.37 12.44 9.99
C ILE A 61 9.63 13.77 9.80
N ARG A 62 10.20 14.68 9.01
CA ARG A 62 9.49 15.88 8.57
C ARG A 62 8.41 15.48 7.58
N ARG A 63 7.17 15.37 8.03
CA ARG A 63 6.01 15.23 7.14
C ARG A 63 5.72 16.61 6.54
N LYS A 64 5.64 16.71 5.21
CA LYS A 64 5.00 17.89 4.60
C LYS A 64 3.58 17.92 5.18
N ARG A 65 3.20 19.00 5.85
CA ARG A 65 1.80 19.22 6.23
C ARG A 65 1.03 19.33 4.93
N ASN A 66 0.14 18.37 4.67
CA ASN A 66 -0.87 18.57 3.65
C ASN A 66 -1.65 19.80 4.10
N GLN A 67 -1.74 20.81 3.24
CA GLN A 67 -2.65 21.93 3.51
C GLN A 67 -4.05 21.34 3.69
N PRO A 68 -4.82 21.79 4.70
CA PRO A 68 -6.20 21.34 4.81
C PRO A 68 -6.88 21.67 3.49
N PHE A 69 -7.47 20.66 2.87
CA PHE A 69 -8.24 20.80 1.66
C PHE A 69 -9.37 21.80 1.95
N LYS A 70 -9.36 22.94 1.28
CA LYS A 70 -10.50 23.84 1.30
C LYS A 70 -11.62 23.12 0.56
N SER A 71 -12.63 22.69 1.27
CA SER A 71 -13.89 22.25 0.69
C SER A 71 -14.60 23.47 0.10
N GLU A 72 -14.16 23.91 -1.05
CA GLU A 72 -15.01 24.74 -1.88
C GLU A 72 -16.06 23.79 -2.45
N ASP A 73 -17.30 24.06 -2.13
CA ASP A 73 -18.50 23.48 -2.75
C ASP A 73 -18.60 23.97 -4.21
N GLN A 74 -17.55 23.73 -5.00
CA GLN A 74 -17.60 23.93 -6.43
C GLN A 74 -18.38 22.75 -6.99
N GLY A 75 -19.55 23.06 -7.55
CA GLY A 75 -20.53 22.12 -8.07
C GLY A 75 -19.89 20.91 -8.76
N PHE A 76 -19.89 19.79 -8.07
CA PHE A 76 -19.30 18.55 -8.57
C PHE A 76 -20.04 18.11 -9.83
N LYS A 77 -19.36 18.15 -10.99
CA LYS A 77 -19.94 17.51 -12.16
C LYS A 77 -20.08 16.02 -11.87
N ALA A 78 -21.33 15.56 -11.86
CA ALA A 78 -21.61 14.15 -11.67
C ALA A 78 -20.82 13.30 -12.69
N SER A 79 -20.27 12.20 -12.23
CA SER A 79 -19.71 11.21 -13.16
C SER A 79 -20.82 10.57 -13.95
N PRO A 80 -20.66 10.32 -15.27
CA PRO A 80 -21.58 9.49 -16.02
C PRO A 80 -21.61 8.04 -15.50
N ILE A 81 -20.56 7.62 -14.79
CA ILE A 81 -20.43 6.29 -14.18
C ILE A 81 -20.62 6.41 -12.67
N ALA A 82 -21.49 5.57 -12.10
CA ALA A 82 -21.85 5.61 -10.70
C ALA A 82 -20.67 5.29 -9.78
N ASN A 83 -20.64 5.95 -8.59
CA ASN A 83 -19.72 5.58 -7.54
C ASN A 83 -20.30 4.43 -6.70
N LEU A 84 -19.94 3.20 -7.03
CA LEU A 84 -20.40 2.00 -6.34
C LEU A 84 -19.72 1.78 -4.98
N THR A 85 -18.62 2.48 -4.71
CA THR A 85 -17.82 2.28 -3.49
C THR A 85 -18.14 3.27 -2.36
N LYS A 86 -19.03 4.24 -2.58
CA LYS A 86 -19.32 5.33 -1.62
C LYS A 86 -19.66 4.82 -0.21
N ASN A 87 -20.42 3.72 -0.12
CA ASN A 87 -20.86 3.12 1.14
C ASN A 87 -20.48 1.63 1.24
N LEU A 88 -19.59 1.17 0.35
CA LEU A 88 -19.19 -0.23 0.30
C LEU A 88 -18.05 -0.47 1.30
N ILE A 89 -18.28 -1.38 2.23
CA ILE A 89 -17.23 -1.97 3.04
C ILE A 89 -16.79 -3.24 2.34
N SER A 90 -15.58 -3.26 1.79
CA SER A 90 -15.03 -4.49 1.21
C SER A 90 -14.80 -5.50 2.34
N ILE A 91 -15.55 -6.59 2.32
CA ILE A 91 -15.57 -7.64 3.37
C ILE A 91 -14.71 -8.85 3.04
N SER A 92 -14.19 -8.92 1.82
CA SER A 92 -13.33 -10.01 1.36
C SER A 92 -12.32 -9.55 0.31
N PRO A 93 -11.21 -10.28 0.15
CA PRO A 93 -10.24 -9.98 -0.91
C PRO A 93 -10.87 -10.15 -2.30
N ASN A 94 -10.36 -9.37 -3.24
CA ASN A 94 -10.73 -9.40 -4.66
C ASN A 94 -12.18 -9.01 -4.98
N LEU A 95 -12.90 -8.36 -4.07
CA LEU A 95 -14.21 -7.76 -4.36
C LEU A 95 -14.06 -6.45 -5.14
N VAL A 96 -13.19 -5.58 -4.67
CA VAL A 96 -13.00 -4.25 -5.24
C VAL A 96 -11.52 -3.98 -5.40
N TRP A 97 -11.10 -3.71 -6.63
CA TRP A 97 -9.78 -3.18 -6.92
C TRP A 97 -9.86 -1.70 -7.25
N ALA A 98 -9.06 -0.89 -6.57
CA ALA A 98 -8.89 0.50 -6.91
C ALA A 98 -7.68 0.67 -7.83
N SER A 99 -7.83 1.48 -8.87
CA SER A 99 -6.76 1.80 -9.82
C SER A 99 -6.48 3.28 -9.86
N ASP A 100 -5.21 3.60 -10.06
CA ASP A 100 -4.69 4.93 -10.29
C ASP A 100 -3.31 4.82 -10.93
N PHE A 101 -2.76 5.91 -11.44
CA PHE A 101 -1.37 5.95 -11.90
C PHE A 101 -0.64 7.16 -11.34
N THR A 102 0.67 7.06 -11.28
CA THR A 102 1.56 8.16 -10.90
C THR A 102 2.67 8.30 -11.93
N TYR A 103 3.26 9.47 -11.99
CA TYR A 103 4.42 9.75 -12.83
C TYR A 103 5.72 9.66 -12.04
N LEU A 104 6.78 9.23 -12.72
CA LEU A 104 8.16 9.18 -12.26
C LEU A 104 9.03 9.92 -13.29
N SER A 105 9.99 10.70 -12.82
CA SER A 105 10.89 11.47 -13.71
C SER A 105 12.27 10.83 -13.71
N PHE A 106 12.71 10.33 -14.86
CA PHE A 106 14.00 9.69 -15.01
C PHE A 106 14.72 10.22 -16.26
N GLN A 107 15.94 10.75 -16.09
CA GLN A 107 16.77 11.30 -17.17
C GLN A 107 16.01 12.28 -18.09
N ASN A 108 15.33 13.26 -17.47
CA ASN A 108 14.51 14.28 -18.16
C ASN A 108 13.32 13.73 -18.98
N LYS A 109 12.97 12.45 -18.81
CA LYS A 109 11.78 11.85 -19.42
C LYS A 109 10.77 11.48 -18.32
N THR A 110 9.49 11.67 -18.61
CA THR A 110 8.40 11.26 -17.73
C THR A 110 7.94 9.85 -18.08
N TYR A 111 7.77 9.04 -17.07
CA TYR A 111 7.23 7.69 -17.13
C TYR A 111 6.02 7.57 -16.20
N TYR A 112 5.18 6.60 -16.45
CA TYR A 112 3.94 6.39 -15.73
C TYR A 112 3.90 4.99 -15.13
N LEU A 113 3.49 4.90 -13.87
CA LEU A 113 3.28 3.66 -13.15
C LEU A 113 1.80 3.54 -12.79
N ALA A 114 1.09 2.63 -13.43
CA ALA A 114 -0.28 2.27 -13.04
C ALA A 114 -0.25 1.11 -12.05
N THR A 115 -1.16 1.15 -11.06
CA THR A 115 -1.32 0.08 -10.07
C THR A 115 -2.78 -0.24 -9.81
N PHE A 116 -3.06 -1.51 -9.49
CA PHE A 116 -4.32 -1.96 -8.91
C PHE A 116 -4.09 -2.39 -7.48
N ILE A 117 -4.87 -1.85 -6.56
CA ILE A 117 -4.85 -2.18 -5.12
C ILE A 117 -6.16 -2.89 -4.77
N ASP A 118 -6.08 -4.05 -4.15
CA ASP A 118 -7.24 -4.66 -3.47
C ASP A 118 -7.60 -3.83 -2.23
N ILE A 119 -8.81 -3.28 -2.20
CA ILE A 119 -9.24 -2.36 -1.12
C ILE A 119 -9.32 -3.08 0.23
N PHE A 120 -9.61 -4.38 0.26
CA PHE A 120 -9.68 -5.15 1.50
C PHE A 120 -8.31 -5.36 2.14
N SER A 121 -7.38 -5.93 1.38
CA SER A 121 -6.06 -6.33 1.87
C SER A 121 -4.98 -5.26 1.74
N ARG A 122 -5.24 -4.20 0.99
CA ARG A 122 -4.24 -3.18 0.59
C ARG A 122 -3.11 -3.73 -0.27
N LYS A 123 -3.23 -4.95 -0.77
CA LYS A 123 -2.24 -5.59 -1.64
C LYS A 123 -2.25 -4.93 -3.02
N ILE A 124 -1.07 -4.63 -3.55
CA ILE A 124 -0.89 -4.33 -4.97
C ILE A 124 -1.03 -5.65 -5.72
N VAL A 125 -2.12 -5.78 -6.46
CA VAL A 125 -2.45 -7.01 -7.20
C VAL A 125 -1.91 -7.00 -8.62
N GLY A 126 -1.72 -5.81 -9.21
CA GLY A 126 -1.11 -5.65 -10.53
C GLY A 126 -0.53 -4.27 -10.73
N TRP A 127 0.43 -4.17 -11.64
CA TRP A 127 1.05 -2.91 -12.02
C TRP A 127 1.64 -2.98 -13.43
N ASN A 128 1.75 -1.81 -14.05
CA ASN A 128 2.45 -1.65 -15.33
C ASN A 128 3.19 -0.32 -15.37
N PHE A 129 4.27 -0.26 -16.13
CA PHE A 129 5.14 0.90 -16.27
C PHE A 129 5.32 1.20 -17.76
N SER A 130 5.13 2.45 -18.16
CA SER A 130 5.21 2.90 -19.57
C SER A 130 5.71 4.33 -19.66
N ASP A 131 6.11 4.73 -20.85
CA ASP A 131 6.39 6.13 -21.21
C ASP A 131 5.15 6.87 -21.77
N THR A 132 4.02 6.17 -21.88
CA THR A 132 2.71 6.73 -22.24
C THR A 132 1.70 6.51 -21.12
N HIS A 133 0.70 7.40 -20.99
CA HIS A 133 -0.39 7.28 -20.02
C HIS A 133 -1.74 7.10 -20.74
N ASP A 134 -1.80 6.13 -21.59
CA ASP A 134 -3.00 5.73 -22.32
C ASP A 134 -3.78 4.62 -21.63
N ALA A 135 -4.89 4.21 -22.24
CA ALA A 135 -5.71 3.12 -21.71
C ALA A 135 -4.93 1.79 -21.63
N GLU A 136 -3.97 1.56 -22.52
CA GLU A 136 -3.18 0.33 -22.55
C GLU A 136 -2.28 0.18 -21.32
N LEU A 137 -1.74 1.29 -20.78
CA LEU A 137 -1.02 1.29 -19.50
C LEU A 137 -1.86 0.65 -18.38
N ILE A 138 -3.13 1.07 -18.29
CA ILE A 138 -4.06 0.59 -17.26
C ILE A 138 -4.51 -0.85 -17.54
N LEU A 139 -4.80 -1.16 -18.80
CA LEU A 139 -5.25 -2.48 -19.21
C LEU A 139 -4.19 -3.56 -18.98
N GLU A 140 -2.94 -3.28 -19.26
CA GLU A 140 -1.83 -4.19 -18.97
C GLU A 140 -1.66 -4.41 -17.47
N ALA A 141 -1.82 -3.36 -16.65
CA ALA A 141 -1.81 -3.51 -15.19
C ALA A 141 -2.98 -4.41 -14.71
N LEU A 142 -4.17 -4.27 -15.30
CA LEU A 142 -5.34 -5.10 -15.00
C LEU A 142 -5.13 -6.57 -15.41
N ARG A 143 -4.65 -6.82 -16.63
CA ARG A 143 -4.35 -8.19 -17.12
C ARG A 143 -3.34 -8.90 -16.21
N LYS A 144 -2.28 -8.19 -15.81
CA LYS A 144 -1.28 -8.70 -14.87
C LYS A 144 -1.90 -8.98 -13.49
N ALA A 145 -2.81 -8.11 -13.01
CA ALA A 145 -3.53 -8.32 -11.75
C ALA A 145 -4.40 -9.58 -11.79
N ILE A 146 -5.22 -9.75 -12.82
CA ILE A 146 -6.09 -10.92 -13.01
C ILE A 146 -5.25 -12.20 -13.09
N LYS A 147 -4.14 -12.17 -13.84
CA LYS A 147 -3.23 -13.31 -13.96
C LYS A 147 -2.57 -13.66 -12.62
N SER A 148 -2.09 -12.66 -11.88
CA SER A 148 -1.39 -12.85 -10.59
C SER A 148 -2.31 -13.41 -9.51
N GLU A 149 -3.52 -12.87 -9.41
CA GLU A 149 -4.49 -13.29 -8.39
C GLU A 149 -5.30 -14.54 -8.81
N ASN A 150 -5.25 -14.91 -10.09
CA ASN A 150 -6.13 -15.91 -10.70
C ASN A 150 -7.61 -15.65 -10.32
N LYS A 151 -7.98 -14.38 -10.31
CA LYS A 151 -9.30 -13.87 -9.91
C LYS A 151 -9.61 -12.61 -10.69
N VAL A 152 -10.90 -12.39 -10.89
CA VAL A 152 -11.47 -11.18 -11.45
C VAL A 152 -12.19 -10.44 -10.33
N PRO A 153 -12.02 -9.13 -10.15
CA PRO A 153 -12.77 -8.38 -9.15
C PRO A 153 -14.22 -8.14 -9.59
N ASP A 154 -15.12 -7.97 -8.64
CA ASP A 154 -16.50 -7.57 -8.96
C ASP A 154 -16.56 -6.11 -9.42
N ILE A 155 -15.70 -5.27 -8.87
CA ILE A 155 -15.66 -3.81 -9.13
C ILE A 155 -14.23 -3.34 -9.35
N CYS A 156 -14.02 -2.58 -10.44
CA CYS A 156 -12.85 -1.73 -10.61
C CYS A 156 -13.22 -0.27 -10.34
N HIS A 157 -12.56 0.34 -9.36
CA HIS A 157 -12.78 1.73 -8.94
C HIS A 157 -11.62 2.61 -9.36
N SER A 158 -11.92 3.79 -9.93
CA SER A 158 -10.92 4.78 -10.34
C SER A 158 -11.42 6.22 -10.14
N ASP A 159 -10.58 7.18 -10.45
CA ASP A 159 -11.00 8.55 -10.71
C ASP A 159 -11.65 8.68 -12.11
N GLN A 160 -11.86 9.93 -12.57
CA GLN A 160 -12.43 10.22 -13.88
C GLN A 160 -11.37 10.52 -14.96
N GLY A 161 -10.18 9.94 -14.87
CA GLY A 161 -9.16 10.04 -15.92
C GLY A 161 -9.70 9.64 -17.30
N SER A 162 -9.17 10.25 -18.35
CA SER A 162 -9.56 9.96 -19.74
C SER A 162 -9.35 8.49 -20.09
N GLU A 163 -8.30 7.91 -19.54
CA GLU A 163 -7.86 6.53 -19.71
C GLU A 163 -8.95 5.55 -19.25
N TYR A 164 -9.54 5.82 -18.07
CA TYR A 164 -10.62 5.02 -17.49
C TYR A 164 -11.98 5.22 -18.17
N ARG A 165 -12.15 6.33 -18.90
CA ARG A 165 -13.37 6.61 -19.68
C ARG A 165 -13.27 6.19 -21.14
N SER A 166 -12.14 5.66 -21.56
CA SER A 166 -11.96 5.16 -22.93
C SER A 166 -12.89 3.99 -23.23
N GLY A 167 -13.40 3.91 -24.44
CA GLY A 167 -14.26 2.78 -24.88
C GLY A 167 -13.54 1.45 -24.72
N ILE A 168 -12.26 1.38 -25.07
CA ILE A 168 -11.44 0.16 -24.96
C ILE A 168 -11.39 -0.35 -23.51
N TYR A 169 -11.20 0.55 -22.52
CA TYR A 169 -11.19 0.16 -21.12
C TYR A 169 -12.55 -0.39 -20.67
N GLN A 170 -13.65 0.27 -21.08
CA GLN A 170 -15.01 -0.16 -20.73
C GLN A 170 -15.35 -1.52 -21.35
N GLU A 171 -15.03 -1.73 -22.62
CA GLU A 171 -15.23 -3.00 -23.35
C GLU A 171 -14.46 -4.14 -22.68
N VAL A 172 -13.23 -3.91 -22.25
CA VAL A 172 -12.44 -4.93 -21.54
C VAL A 172 -13.06 -5.26 -20.19
N LEU A 173 -13.49 -4.26 -19.39
CA LEU A 173 -14.16 -4.52 -18.12
C LEU A 173 -15.45 -5.35 -18.33
N GLU A 174 -16.24 -4.98 -19.32
CA GLU A 174 -17.48 -5.68 -19.68
C GLU A 174 -17.21 -7.15 -20.08
N SER A 175 -16.17 -7.39 -20.88
CA SER A 175 -15.77 -8.74 -21.30
C SER A 175 -15.39 -9.65 -20.13
N TYR A 176 -14.88 -9.08 -19.03
CA TYR A 176 -14.61 -9.81 -17.78
C TYR A 176 -15.78 -9.82 -16.79
N GLY A 177 -16.89 -9.14 -17.09
CA GLY A 177 -18.02 -8.97 -16.17
C GLY A 177 -17.74 -8.06 -14.99
N ILE A 178 -16.72 -7.18 -15.10
CA ILE A 178 -16.29 -6.25 -14.04
C ILE A 178 -17.16 -4.99 -14.09
N LYS A 179 -17.74 -4.60 -12.96
CA LYS A 179 -18.48 -3.35 -12.84
C LYS A 179 -17.50 -2.18 -12.69
N GLN A 180 -17.64 -1.18 -13.55
CA GLN A 180 -16.88 0.05 -13.43
C GLN A 180 -17.49 0.96 -12.36
N SER A 181 -16.64 1.59 -11.55
CA SER A 181 -17.00 2.57 -10.53
C SER A 181 -16.06 3.75 -10.59
N MET A 182 -16.59 4.97 -10.50
CA MET A 182 -15.78 6.19 -10.54
C MET A 182 -16.07 7.12 -9.36
N SER A 183 -15.01 7.72 -8.81
CA SER A 183 -15.12 8.84 -7.87
C SER A 183 -15.67 10.09 -8.58
N PRO A 184 -16.46 10.95 -7.92
CA PRO A 184 -16.77 12.27 -8.46
C PRO A 184 -15.49 13.08 -8.72
N LYS A 185 -15.55 13.96 -9.73
CA LYS A 185 -14.44 14.85 -10.07
C LYS A 185 -14.05 15.71 -8.85
N ALA A 186 -12.75 15.95 -8.65
CA ALA A 186 -12.21 16.73 -7.55
C ALA A 186 -12.54 16.20 -6.13
N SER A 187 -12.63 14.88 -5.97
CA SER A 187 -12.82 14.22 -4.67
C SER A 187 -11.62 13.35 -4.27
N PRO A 188 -10.43 13.93 -4.08
CA PRO A 188 -9.18 13.17 -3.85
C PRO A 188 -9.27 12.29 -2.60
N TRP A 189 -9.98 12.70 -1.53
CA TRP A 189 -10.17 11.87 -0.33
C TRP A 189 -10.86 10.53 -0.58
N ARG A 190 -11.53 10.36 -1.73
CA ARG A 190 -12.20 9.10 -2.11
C ARG A 190 -11.25 8.12 -2.78
N ASN A 191 -10.09 8.58 -3.25
CA ASN A 191 -8.98 7.74 -3.73
C ASN A 191 -7.80 7.72 -2.75
N GLY A 192 -8.06 8.04 -1.46
CA GLY A 192 -7.04 8.17 -0.42
C GLY A 192 -6.18 6.91 -0.21
N PHE A 193 -6.65 5.75 -0.68
CA PHE A 193 -5.85 4.51 -0.66
C PHE A 193 -4.67 4.60 -1.62
N GLN A 194 -4.91 5.05 -2.85
CA GLN A 194 -3.89 5.19 -3.89
C GLN A 194 -2.94 6.34 -3.56
N GLU A 195 -3.47 7.50 -3.13
CA GLU A 195 -2.64 8.64 -2.73
C GLU A 195 -1.68 8.28 -1.59
N SER A 196 -2.20 7.63 -0.56
CA SER A 196 -1.40 7.15 0.58
C SER A 196 -0.36 6.11 0.16
N PHE A 197 -0.72 5.23 -0.77
CA PHE A 197 0.19 4.25 -1.33
C PHE A 197 1.32 4.93 -2.10
N TYR A 198 1.02 5.80 -3.08
CA TYR A 198 2.05 6.44 -3.91
C TYR A 198 2.98 7.35 -3.10
N ALA A 199 2.46 8.05 -2.08
CA ALA A 199 3.30 8.81 -1.16
C ALA A 199 4.30 7.90 -0.42
N GLY A 200 3.86 6.73 0.00
CA GLY A 200 4.71 5.72 0.62
C GLY A 200 5.71 5.09 -0.35
N PHE A 201 5.23 4.72 -1.52
CA PHE A 201 6.02 4.12 -2.60
C PHE A 201 7.16 5.05 -3.06
N LYS A 202 6.85 6.31 -3.40
CA LYS A 202 7.87 7.29 -3.81
C LYS A 202 8.91 7.57 -2.72
N ALA A 203 8.49 7.59 -1.45
CA ALA A 203 9.42 7.75 -0.34
C ALA A 203 10.39 6.56 -0.21
N ASP A 204 9.90 5.34 -0.40
CA ASP A 204 10.73 4.13 -0.29
C ASP A 204 11.58 3.93 -1.56
N LEU A 205 11.04 4.18 -2.76
CA LEU A 205 11.81 4.19 -4.01
C LEU A 205 12.95 5.21 -3.96
N GLY A 206 12.68 6.41 -3.44
CA GLY A 206 13.66 7.52 -3.35
C GLY A 206 13.82 8.25 -4.67
N ASP A 207 15.01 8.84 -4.88
CA ASP A 207 15.34 9.60 -6.09
C ASP A 207 15.46 8.66 -7.31
N GLU A 208 14.63 8.88 -8.32
CA GLU A 208 14.61 8.07 -9.53
C GLU A 208 15.88 8.26 -10.37
N ASN A 209 16.54 9.42 -10.29
CA ASN A 209 17.75 9.72 -11.06
C ASN A 209 19.04 9.12 -10.46
N ARG A 210 18.95 8.40 -9.35
CA ARG A 210 20.10 7.67 -8.77
C ARG A 210 20.47 6.41 -9.55
N PHE A 211 19.62 5.95 -10.46
CA PHE A 211 19.83 4.76 -11.27
C PHE A 211 20.56 5.09 -12.56
N ASN A 212 21.40 4.18 -13.06
CA ASN A 212 22.21 4.39 -14.25
C ASN A 212 21.43 4.17 -15.54
N CYS A 213 20.43 3.28 -15.53
CA CYS A 213 19.62 2.96 -16.69
C CYS A 213 18.16 2.69 -16.30
N LEU A 214 17.27 2.71 -17.28
CA LEU A 214 15.85 2.45 -17.11
C LEU A 214 15.57 1.06 -16.52
N GLY A 215 16.38 0.05 -16.89
CA GLY A 215 16.25 -1.31 -16.37
C GLY A 215 16.42 -1.37 -14.85
N GLU A 216 17.44 -0.68 -14.29
CA GLU A 216 17.65 -0.57 -12.84
C GLU A 216 16.49 0.13 -12.13
N LEU A 217 15.92 1.18 -12.75
CA LEU A 217 14.73 1.84 -12.21
C LEU A 217 13.52 0.90 -12.16
N ILE A 218 13.28 0.15 -13.25
CA ILE A 218 12.17 -0.83 -13.32
C ILE A 218 12.35 -1.94 -12.28
N GLU A 219 13.55 -2.46 -12.10
CA GLU A 219 13.86 -3.45 -11.08
C GLU A 219 13.61 -2.90 -9.67
N ALA A 220 14.04 -1.66 -9.40
CA ALA A 220 13.80 -0.99 -8.12
C ALA A 220 12.31 -0.74 -7.87
N ILE A 221 11.51 -0.40 -8.88
CA ILE A 221 10.05 -0.30 -8.82
C ILE A 221 9.48 -1.67 -8.43
N ALA A 222 9.83 -2.72 -9.14
CA ALA A 222 9.34 -4.08 -8.87
C ALA A 222 9.69 -4.54 -7.45
N HIS A 223 10.93 -4.32 -7.01
CA HIS A 223 11.37 -4.62 -5.65
C HIS A 223 10.61 -3.82 -4.59
N THR A 224 10.36 -2.53 -4.82
CA THR A 224 9.62 -1.67 -3.88
C THR A 224 8.16 -2.13 -3.75
N LEU A 225 7.52 -2.50 -4.86
CA LEU A 225 6.15 -3.05 -4.87
C LEU A 225 6.08 -4.41 -4.17
N TYR A 226 7.06 -5.27 -4.41
CA TYR A 226 7.18 -6.55 -3.72
C TYR A 226 7.36 -6.37 -2.21
N SER A 227 8.29 -5.50 -1.79
CA SER A 227 8.51 -5.18 -0.37
C SER A 227 7.28 -4.56 0.28
N TYR A 228 6.51 -3.72 -0.44
CA TYR A 228 5.24 -3.21 0.03
C TYR A 228 4.25 -4.33 0.36
N ASN A 229 4.12 -5.33 -0.49
CA ASN A 229 3.20 -6.44 -0.28
C ASN A 229 3.66 -7.41 0.82
N THR A 230 4.97 -7.66 0.96
CA THR A 230 5.53 -8.75 1.78
C THR A 230 6.06 -8.26 3.13
N GLU A 231 6.69 -7.09 3.17
CA GLU A 231 7.46 -6.63 4.34
C GLU A 231 6.87 -5.39 5.00
N ARG A 232 6.40 -4.42 4.17
CA ARG A 232 5.98 -3.12 4.65
C ARG A 232 4.75 -3.19 5.54
N ILE A 233 4.88 -2.73 6.79
CA ILE A 233 3.75 -2.65 7.72
C ILE A 233 2.80 -1.53 7.29
N HIS A 234 1.56 -1.90 6.98
CA HIS A 234 0.49 -0.97 6.71
C HIS A 234 -0.14 -0.48 8.02
N SER A 235 -0.34 0.84 8.17
CA SER A 235 -0.78 1.44 9.44
C SER A 235 -2.15 0.93 9.92
N VAL A 236 -3.08 0.65 9.00
CA VAL A 236 -4.40 0.12 9.34
C VAL A 236 -4.34 -1.39 9.61
N LEU A 237 -3.65 -2.16 8.76
CA LEU A 237 -3.57 -3.61 8.88
C LEU A 237 -2.66 -4.07 10.04
N LYS A 238 -1.78 -3.18 10.53
CA LYS A 238 -0.73 -3.47 11.55
C LYS A 238 0.25 -4.58 11.14
N THR A 239 0.25 -4.95 9.88
CA THR A 239 1.10 -5.98 9.26
C THR A 239 1.24 -5.68 7.77
N SER A 240 2.02 -6.49 7.02
CA SER A 240 2.07 -6.37 5.57
C SER A 240 0.80 -6.96 4.92
N PRO A 241 0.44 -6.49 3.70
CA PRO A 241 -0.73 -6.99 2.96
C PRO A 241 -0.80 -8.51 2.83
N ASN A 242 0.31 -9.16 2.45
CA ASN A 242 0.34 -10.62 2.30
C ASN A 242 0.13 -11.34 3.62
N LYS A 243 0.80 -10.92 4.70
CA LYS A 243 0.61 -11.51 6.04
C LYS A 243 -0.80 -11.28 6.58
N PHE A 244 -1.44 -10.18 6.20
CA PHE A 244 -2.85 -9.94 6.53
C PHE A 244 -3.75 -10.97 5.83
N LEU A 245 -3.55 -11.21 4.53
CA LEU A 245 -4.31 -12.21 3.77
C LEU A 245 -4.09 -13.63 4.31
N GLU A 246 -2.86 -14.01 4.61
CA GLU A 246 -2.55 -15.31 5.23
C GLU A 246 -3.35 -15.53 6.51
N LYS A 247 -3.35 -14.55 7.42
CA LYS A 247 -4.14 -14.62 8.66
C LYS A 247 -5.63 -14.71 8.40
N TYR A 248 -6.16 -13.92 7.47
CA TYR A 248 -7.56 -13.95 7.09
C TYR A 248 -7.99 -15.33 6.58
N PHE A 249 -7.23 -15.95 5.69
CA PHE A 249 -7.56 -17.27 5.16
C PHE A 249 -7.43 -18.39 6.20
N ILE A 250 -6.43 -18.30 7.12
CA ILE A 250 -6.32 -19.23 8.25
C ILE A 250 -7.56 -19.18 9.13
N GLN A 251 -8.00 -17.98 9.53
CA GLN A 251 -9.21 -17.80 10.34
C GLN A 251 -10.46 -18.32 9.65
N LYS A 252 -10.66 -17.95 8.37
CA LYS A 252 -11.82 -18.40 7.58
C LYS A 252 -11.87 -19.92 7.41
N ASN A 253 -10.72 -20.58 7.28
CA ASN A 253 -10.65 -22.04 7.21
C ASN A 253 -10.94 -22.72 8.56
N GLN A 254 -10.55 -22.09 9.67
CA GLN A 254 -10.87 -22.58 11.02
C GLN A 254 -12.37 -22.48 11.32
N GLU A 255 -13.03 -21.41 10.90
CA GLU A 255 -14.50 -21.22 11.06
C GLU A 255 -15.31 -22.26 10.27
N LYS A 256 -14.81 -22.75 9.13
CA LYS A 256 -15.46 -23.80 8.34
C LYS A 256 -15.33 -25.20 8.92
N LYS A 257 -14.29 -25.49 9.70
CA LYS A 257 -14.03 -26.83 10.28
C LYS A 257 -15.09 -27.31 11.30
N PRO A 258 -15.66 -26.48 12.19
CA PRO A 258 -16.64 -26.96 13.17
C PRO A 258 -17.97 -27.41 12.56
N VAL A 259 -18.38 -26.82 11.45
CA VAL A 259 -19.65 -27.18 10.77
C VAL A 259 -19.55 -28.57 10.13
N LEU A 260 -18.44 -28.87 9.47
CA LEU A 260 -18.19 -30.18 8.87
C LEU A 260 -18.03 -31.27 9.93
N ALA A 261 -17.38 -30.99 11.05
CA ALA A 261 -17.26 -31.96 12.15
C ALA A 261 -18.60 -32.26 12.83
N LYS A 262 -19.52 -31.28 12.94
CA LYS A 262 -20.88 -31.50 13.43
C LYS A 262 -21.73 -32.32 12.46
N ILE A 263 -21.59 -32.11 11.15
CA ILE A 263 -22.34 -32.87 10.13
C ILE A 263 -21.86 -34.32 10.08
N ILE A 264 -20.56 -34.60 10.20
CA ILE A 264 -20.02 -35.98 10.20
C ILE A 264 -20.45 -36.74 11.44
N ASN A 265 -20.54 -36.09 12.60
CA ASN A 265 -21.02 -36.72 13.84
C ASN A 265 -22.56 -37.02 13.81
N PHE A 266 -23.36 -36.24 13.06
CA PHE A 266 -24.79 -36.49 12.92
C PHE A 266 -25.08 -37.72 12.04
N GLN A 267 -24.23 -38.05 11.08
CA GLN A 267 -24.40 -39.23 10.23
C GLN A 267 -23.95 -40.56 10.89
N LYS A 268 -23.25 -40.49 12.04
CA LYS A 268 -22.84 -41.70 12.79
C LYS A 268 -23.80 -42.12 13.91
N VAL A 269 -24.96 -41.46 14.06
CA VAL A 269 -25.92 -41.71 15.14
C VAL A 269 -27.30 -42.11 14.60
N VAL A 270 -27.38 -42.70 13.43
CA VAL A 270 -28.63 -43.37 12.94
C VAL A 270 -28.34 -44.86 12.81
N PRO A 271 -28.98 -45.70 13.59
CA PRO A 271 -28.82 -47.16 13.57
C PRO A 271 -29.33 -47.79 12.27
#